data_8279ce2d2218a3384b6ccf3a63b6b6d1
#
_entry.id   8279ce2d2218a3384b6ccf3a63b6b6d1
#
_cell.length_a   1.000
_cell.length_b   1.000
_cell.length_c   1.000
_cell.angle_alpha   90.00
_cell.angle_beta   90.00
_cell.angle_gamma   90.00
#
_symmetry.space_group_name_H-M   'P 1'
#
loop_
_entity.id
_entity.type
_entity.pdbx_description
1 polymer ?
#
loop_
_entity_poly.entity_id
_entity_poly.type
_entity_poly.pdbx_seq_one_letter_code
_entity_poly.pdbx_strand_id
1 'polypeptide(L)'
;MARIDLRGIAHSYDPDAVDPIYALEKCNLTWRDGGRYAVLGPSGCGKTTMLNIMSGIVTPSEGRLTFDDTDVTEIKTAERNIAQVFQFPVIYNTMTVGQNLGFPLVCRDAPKEVIAKKVKEVAETLGLEGLLDRRAKSLTADQKQLISLGRGLVRDDVAAILMDEPLTVIDPDLKFRLRRKLKEINEFYKSTLIYVTHDQNEAMTFAEDIVVMDRGRVVQIGKPKELFERPSTTFVGYFIGAPAMNMFEARVTGKNIVAVGDVEFATETDLSKTGTENIKLGIRSEFIELATKKTKNAIQVDIQRVDDFGNFQLVSAHTGQNAIKVKVKREIAVPGGKAWLKFPESRCCVYADETLV
;
A
#
# COMPACT_ATOMS: atom_id res chain seq x y z
N MET A 1 -18.40 -10.92 -9.89
CA MET A 1 -17.08 -10.32 -10.02
C MET A 1 -16.08 -11.42 -10.27
N ALA A 2 -14.80 -11.14 -10.50
CA ALA A 2 -13.89 -12.17 -10.99
C ALA A 2 -12.64 -12.30 -10.13
N ARG A 3 -12.10 -13.52 -10.02
CA ARG A 3 -10.71 -13.75 -9.64
C ARG A 3 -9.80 -13.28 -10.78
N ILE A 4 -8.77 -12.52 -10.46
CA ILE A 4 -7.81 -12.01 -11.46
C ILE A 4 -6.45 -12.63 -11.19
N ASP A 5 -5.91 -13.39 -12.18
CA ASP A 5 -4.59 -13.99 -12.10
C ASP A 5 -3.63 -13.34 -13.11
N LEU A 6 -2.51 -12.85 -12.63
CA LEU A 6 -1.35 -12.45 -13.42
C LEU A 6 -0.36 -13.62 -13.41
N ARG A 7 -0.10 -14.23 -14.57
CA ARG A 7 0.76 -15.43 -14.70
C ARG A 7 1.99 -15.10 -15.52
N GLY A 8 3.11 -14.86 -14.85
CA GLY A 8 4.37 -14.50 -15.48
C GLY A 8 4.31 -13.18 -16.24
N ILE A 9 3.45 -12.26 -15.82
CA ILE A 9 3.30 -10.95 -16.47
C ILE A 9 4.58 -10.15 -16.32
N ALA A 10 5.10 -9.64 -17.45
CA ALA A 10 6.16 -8.65 -17.52
C ALA A 10 5.88 -7.65 -18.61
N HIS A 11 6.38 -6.42 -18.48
CA HIS A 11 6.20 -5.39 -19.50
C HIS A 11 7.38 -4.42 -19.58
N SER A 12 7.87 -4.26 -20.81
CA SER A 12 8.75 -3.17 -21.23
C SER A 12 8.03 -2.32 -22.27
N TYR A 13 8.16 -1.00 -22.18
CA TYR A 13 7.64 -0.08 -23.20
C TYR A 13 8.49 -0.08 -24.48
N ASP A 14 9.69 -0.64 -24.43
CA ASP A 14 10.58 -0.87 -25.57
C ASP A 14 11.13 -2.30 -25.51
N PRO A 15 10.30 -3.32 -25.82
CA PRO A 15 10.68 -4.73 -25.68
C PRO A 15 11.72 -5.18 -26.70
N ASP A 16 11.87 -4.48 -27.82
CA ASP A 16 12.80 -4.81 -28.89
C ASP A 16 14.19 -4.17 -28.72
N ALA A 17 14.41 -3.40 -27.63
CA ALA A 17 15.71 -2.86 -27.29
C ALA A 17 16.74 -3.95 -27.03
N VAL A 18 18.02 -3.66 -27.26
CA VAL A 18 19.13 -4.60 -27.00
C VAL A 18 19.19 -5.01 -25.51
N ASP A 19 18.80 -4.10 -24.62
CA ASP A 19 18.69 -4.33 -23.18
C ASP A 19 17.38 -3.69 -22.68
N PRO A 20 16.24 -4.40 -22.77
CA PRO A 20 14.94 -3.82 -22.46
C PRO A 20 14.78 -3.52 -20.98
N ILE A 21 14.41 -2.29 -20.68
CA ILE A 21 14.07 -1.87 -19.31
C ILE A 21 12.63 -2.26 -19.02
N TYR A 22 12.42 -3.10 -18.02
CA TYR A 22 11.11 -3.53 -17.60
C TYR A 22 10.48 -2.53 -16.62
N ALA A 23 9.37 -1.93 -17.02
CA ALA A 23 8.51 -1.14 -16.14
C ALA A 23 7.76 -2.03 -15.14
N LEU A 24 7.52 -3.28 -15.51
CA LEU A 24 7.02 -4.35 -14.65
C LEU A 24 7.83 -5.60 -14.93
N GLU A 25 8.63 -6.05 -13.97
CA GLU A 25 9.35 -7.30 -14.05
C GLU A 25 8.41 -8.49 -13.84
N LYS A 26 8.86 -9.67 -14.24
CA LYS A 26 8.06 -10.89 -14.23
C LYS A 26 7.46 -11.17 -12.87
N CYS A 27 6.13 -11.18 -12.80
CA CYS A 27 5.41 -11.41 -11.56
C CYS A 27 4.24 -12.38 -11.73
N ASN A 28 3.89 -13.02 -10.61
CA ASN A 28 2.71 -13.86 -10.47
C ASN A 28 1.89 -13.32 -9.30
N LEU A 29 0.62 -12.99 -9.54
CA LEU A 29 -0.30 -12.45 -8.54
C LEU A 29 -1.68 -13.03 -8.73
N THR A 30 -2.39 -13.24 -7.64
CA THR A 30 -3.80 -13.61 -7.64
C THR A 30 -4.60 -12.65 -6.79
N TRP A 31 -5.56 -11.98 -7.38
CA TRP A 31 -6.57 -11.17 -6.71
C TRP A 31 -7.85 -12.00 -6.57
N ARG A 32 -8.22 -12.36 -5.35
CA ARG A 32 -9.44 -13.14 -5.10
C ARG A 32 -10.67 -12.28 -5.34
N ASP A 33 -11.74 -12.90 -5.80
CA ASP A 33 -13.03 -12.23 -5.97
C ASP A 33 -13.52 -11.62 -4.65
N GLY A 34 -14.07 -10.41 -4.73
CA GLY A 34 -14.65 -9.67 -3.60
C GLY A 34 -13.64 -9.09 -2.59
N GLY A 35 -12.33 -9.25 -2.81
CA GLY A 35 -11.30 -8.76 -1.90
C GLY A 35 -10.97 -7.27 -2.07
N ARG A 36 -10.35 -6.68 -1.03
CA ARG A 36 -9.77 -5.34 -1.04
C ARG A 36 -8.26 -5.44 -1.06
N TYR A 37 -7.66 -4.91 -2.10
CA TYR A 37 -6.22 -4.97 -2.32
C TYR A 37 -5.63 -3.58 -2.46
N ALA A 38 -4.37 -3.42 -2.05
CA ALA A 38 -3.60 -2.24 -2.37
C ALA A 38 -2.31 -2.63 -3.11
N VAL A 39 -1.91 -1.80 -4.07
CA VAL A 39 -0.59 -1.83 -4.68
C VAL A 39 0.15 -0.60 -4.19
N LEU A 40 1.19 -0.81 -3.41
CA LEU A 40 1.93 0.22 -2.69
C LEU A 40 3.39 0.24 -3.14
N GLY A 41 3.94 1.42 -3.35
CA GLY A 41 5.35 1.58 -3.69
C GLY A 41 5.70 3.00 -4.10
N PRO A 42 6.99 3.32 -4.25
CA PRO A 42 7.46 4.63 -4.70
C PRO A 42 6.90 5.02 -6.07
N SER A 43 6.95 6.31 -6.39
CA SER A 43 6.60 6.79 -7.73
C SER A 43 7.51 6.14 -8.78
N GLY A 44 6.93 5.73 -9.91
CA GLY A 44 7.69 5.11 -11.01
C GLY A 44 8.04 3.63 -10.82
N CYS A 45 7.58 2.94 -9.75
CA CYS A 45 7.89 1.52 -9.53
C CYS A 45 7.01 0.53 -10.31
N GLY A 46 6.17 0.97 -11.27
CA GLY A 46 5.38 0.09 -12.13
C GLY A 46 3.92 -0.13 -11.72
N LYS A 47 3.41 0.51 -10.67
CA LYS A 47 2.01 0.35 -10.17
C LYS A 47 0.96 0.66 -11.24
N THR A 48 1.05 1.83 -11.87
CA THR A 48 0.14 2.25 -12.95
C THR A 48 0.27 1.34 -14.17
N THR A 49 1.48 0.84 -14.49
CA THR A 49 1.70 -0.13 -15.56
C THR A 49 0.94 -1.42 -15.28
N MET A 50 1.05 -1.97 -14.06
CA MET A 50 0.30 -3.16 -13.63
C MET A 50 -1.22 -2.93 -13.76
N LEU A 51 -1.70 -1.76 -13.32
CA LEU A 51 -3.12 -1.41 -13.42
C LEU A 51 -3.59 -1.32 -14.87
N ASN A 52 -2.78 -0.69 -15.75
CA ASN A 52 -3.07 -0.54 -17.17
C ASN A 52 -3.07 -1.89 -17.91
N ILE A 53 -2.23 -2.84 -17.50
CA ILE A 53 -2.26 -4.20 -18.02
C ILE A 53 -3.57 -4.88 -17.62
N MET A 54 -3.99 -4.80 -16.36
CA MET A 54 -5.25 -5.38 -15.91
C MET A 54 -6.47 -4.79 -16.61
N SER A 55 -6.46 -3.48 -16.87
CA SER A 55 -7.56 -2.81 -17.57
C SER A 55 -7.55 -3.00 -19.10
N GLY A 56 -6.44 -3.48 -19.67
CA GLY A 56 -6.28 -3.64 -21.12
C GLY A 56 -5.95 -2.36 -21.89
N ILE A 57 -5.47 -1.34 -21.19
CA ILE A 57 -4.90 -0.14 -21.81
C ILE A 57 -3.51 -0.46 -22.36
N VAL A 58 -2.80 -1.36 -21.67
CA VAL A 58 -1.48 -1.86 -22.06
C VAL A 58 -1.56 -3.37 -22.21
N THR A 59 -1.08 -3.91 -23.33
CA THR A 59 -0.85 -5.35 -23.53
C THR A 59 0.53 -5.69 -22.92
N PRO A 60 0.64 -6.68 -22.03
CA PRO A 60 1.92 -7.05 -21.45
C PRO A 60 2.87 -7.58 -22.52
N SER A 61 4.18 -7.39 -22.34
CA SER A 61 5.20 -7.96 -23.24
C SER A 61 5.34 -9.47 -23.07
N GLU A 62 5.07 -9.98 -21.86
CA GLU A 62 5.15 -11.40 -21.51
C GLU A 62 4.01 -11.80 -20.56
N GLY A 63 3.71 -13.10 -20.57
CA GLY A 63 2.78 -13.71 -19.61
C GLY A 63 1.33 -13.65 -20.05
N ARG A 64 0.43 -14.02 -19.12
CA ARG A 64 -1.01 -14.09 -19.35
C ARG A 64 -1.79 -13.51 -18.19
N LEU A 65 -2.88 -12.83 -18.53
CA LEU A 65 -3.87 -12.31 -17.60
C LEU A 65 -5.17 -13.09 -17.76
N THR A 66 -5.70 -13.64 -16.65
CA THR A 66 -6.98 -14.35 -16.71
C THR A 66 -7.98 -13.76 -15.69
N PHE A 67 -9.26 -13.74 -16.09
CA PHE A 67 -10.39 -13.45 -15.22
C PHE A 67 -11.25 -14.71 -15.11
N ASP A 68 -11.37 -15.32 -13.92
CA ASP A 68 -12.06 -16.59 -13.70
C ASP A 68 -11.65 -17.67 -14.72
N ASP A 69 -10.35 -17.86 -14.92
CA ASP A 69 -9.73 -18.78 -15.88
C ASP A 69 -9.93 -18.42 -17.36
N THR A 70 -10.67 -17.35 -17.70
CA THR A 70 -10.77 -16.83 -19.07
C THR A 70 -9.57 -15.93 -19.36
N ASP A 71 -8.80 -16.26 -20.41
CA ASP A 71 -7.67 -15.45 -20.86
C ASP A 71 -8.18 -14.13 -21.46
N VAL A 72 -7.79 -13.01 -20.84
CA VAL A 72 -8.17 -11.65 -21.26
C VAL A 72 -6.98 -10.83 -21.74
N THR A 73 -5.83 -11.47 -21.94
CA THR A 73 -4.56 -10.78 -22.24
C THR A 73 -4.69 -9.86 -23.47
N GLU A 74 -5.29 -10.36 -24.55
CA GLU A 74 -5.48 -9.62 -25.81
C GLU A 74 -6.88 -8.96 -25.93
N ILE A 75 -7.77 -9.17 -24.93
CA ILE A 75 -9.13 -8.62 -24.98
C ILE A 75 -9.07 -7.10 -24.74
N LYS A 76 -9.79 -6.35 -25.56
CA LYS A 76 -9.86 -4.87 -25.49
C LYS A 76 -10.50 -4.41 -24.17
N THR A 77 -10.09 -3.26 -23.68
CA THR A 77 -10.57 -2.64 -22.42
C THR A 77 -12.11 -2.62 -22.32
N ALA A 78 -12.83 -2.29 -23.40
CA ALA A 78 -14.29 -2.21 -23.40
C ALA A 78 -14.99 -3.55 -23.09
N GLU A 79 -14.33 -4.67 -23.43
CA GLU A 79 -14.87 -6.03 -23.31
C GLU A 79 -14.43 -6.70 -22.00
N ARG A 80 -13.40 -6.17 -21.32
CA ARG A 80 -12.90 -6.73 -20.03
C ARG A 80 -13.83 -6.52 -18.85
N ASN A 81 -14.86 -5.72 -19.02
CA ASN A 81 -15.85 -5.41 -17.99
C ASN A 81 -15.25 -4.89 -16.66
N ILE A 82 -14.26 -3.98 -16.75
CA ILE A 82 -13.59 -3.32 -15.62
C ILE A 82 -14.10 -1.89 -15.47
N ALA A 83 -14.13 -1.37 -14.26
CA ALA A 83 -14.23 0.05 -13.98
C ALA A 83 -12.85 0.58 -13.55
N GLN A 84 -12.40 1.66 -14.17
CA GLN A 84 -11.13 2.31 -13.81
C GLN A 84 -11.37 3.75 -13.36
N VAL A 85 -10.81 4.08 -12.20
CA VAL A 85 -10.76 5.43 -11.63
C VAL A 85 -9.32 5.93 -11.74
N PHE A 86 -9.14 7.01 -12.48
CA PHE A 86 -7.82 7.59 -12.72
C PHE A 86 -7.43 8.60 -11.64
N GLN A 87 -6.15 8.88 -11.52
CA GLN A 87 -5.58 9.87 -10.62
C GLN A 87 -6.19 11.26 -10.82
N PHE A 88 -6.38 11.66 -12.10
CA PHE A 88 -7.10 12.87 -12.44
C PHE A 88 -8.55 12.56 -12.82
N PRO A 89 -9.52 13.39 -12.37
CA PRO A 89 -10.93 13.11 -12.59
C PRO A 89 -11.28 13.13 -14.09
N VAL A 90 -11.74 11.99 -14.60
CA VAL A 90 -12.26 11.85 -15.96
C VAL A 90 -13.77 12.04 -15.92
N ILE A 91 -14.25 13.23 -16.25
CA ILE A 91 -15.67 13.62 -16.22
C ILE A 91 -16.10 14.41 -17.45
N TYR A 92 -17.38 14.44 -17.72
CA TYR A 92 -17.97 15.27 -18.78
C TYR A 92 -18.44 16.61 -18.22
N ASN A 93 -17.67 17.67 -18.46
CA ASN A 93 -17.93 19.01 -17.92
C ASN A 93 -19.27 19.63 -18.38
N THR A 94 -19.81 19.20 -19.51
CA THR A 94 -21.10 19.64 -20.07
C THR A 94 -22.30 18.96 -19.43
N MET A 95 -22.11 17.82 -18.76
CA MET A 95 -23.13 17.05 -18.07
C MET A 95 -23.30 17.51 -16.64
N THR A 96 -24.47 17.24 -16.05
CA THR A 96 -24.70 17.38 -14.61
C THR A 96 -23.99 16.27 -13.84
N VAL A 97 -23.93 16.37 -12.51
CA VAL A 97 -23.42 15.29 -11.63
C VAL A 97 -24.20 14.00 -11.86
N GLY A 98 -25.54 14.06 -11.82
CA GLY A 98 -26.39 12.88 -12.02
C GLY A 98 -26.20 12.25 -13.40
N GLN A 99 -26.05 13.06 -14.45
CA GLN A 99 -25.75 12.57 -15.81
C GLN A 99 -24.36 11.91 -15.89
N ASN A 100 -23.34 12.48 -15.25
CA ASN A 100 -22.01 11.85 -15.18
C ASN A 100 -22.05 10.51 -14.47
N LEU A 101 -22.69 10.43 -13.31
CA LEU A 101 -22.81 9.19 -12.54
C LEU A 101 -23.57 8.11 -13.31
N GLY A 102 -24.67 8.47 -13.98
CA GLY A 102 -25.50 7.53 -14.75
C GLY A 102 -24.90 7.13 -16.10
N PHE A 103 -23.92 7.91 -16.64
CA PHE A 103 -23.41 7.71 -17.99
C PHE A 103 -22.92 6.27 -18.30
N PRO A 104 -22.18 5.58 -17.41
CA PRO A 104 -21.76 4.21 -17.67
C PRO A 104 -22.92 3.22 -17.86
N LEU A 105 -24.06 3.46 -17.20
CA LEU A 105 -25.28 2.66 -17.37
C LEU A 105 -26.04 3.03 -18.63
N VAL A 106 -26.05 4.33 -19.01
CA VAL A 106 -26.62 4.79 -20.28
C VAL A 106 -25.92 4.12 -21.46
N CYS A 107 -24.60 4.03 -21.45
CA CYS A 107 -23.80 3.36 -22.50
C CYS A 107 -24.05 1.85 -22.61
N ARG A 108 -24.81 1.27 -21.65
CA ARG A 108 -25.21 -0.15 -21.62
C ARG A 108 -26.71 -0.34 -21.80
N ASP A 109 -27.39 0.69 -22.27
CA ASP A 109 -28.85 0.68 -22.51
C ASP A 109 -29.67 0.25 -21.29
N ALA A 110 -29.17 0.55 -20.07
CA ALA A 110 -29.88 0.24 -18.84
C ALA A 110 -31.23 1.02 -18.76
N PRO A 111 -32.28 0.42 -18.17
CA PRO A 111 -33.57 1.10 -17.98
C PRO A 111 -33.41 2.39 -17.15
N LYS A 112 -34.17 3.44 -17.51
CA LYS A 112 -34.10 4.76 -16.84
C LYS A 112 -34.34 4.68 -15.35
N GLU A 113 -35.21 3.81 -14.89
CA GLU A 113 -35.53 3.59 -13.48
C GLU A 113 -34.34 2.99 -12.73
N VAL A 114 -33.65 2.04 -13.34
CA VAL A 114 -32.41 1.45 -12.79
C VAL A 114 -31.32 2.50 -12.67
N ILE A 115 -31.13 3.32 -13.72
CA ILE A 115 -30.16 4.41 -13.72
C ILE A 115 -30.49 5.39 -12.58
N ALA A 116 -31.73 5.85 -12.47
CA ALA A 116 -32.13 6.80 -11.43
C ALA A 116 -31.89 6.26 -10.02
N LYS A 117 -32.26 4.99 -9.79
CA LYS A 117 -32.03 4.32 -8.50
C LYS A 117 -30.54 4.24 -8.16
N LYS A 118 -29.70 3.75 -9.08
CA LYS A 118 -28.27 3.60 -8.87
C LYS A 118 -27.53 4.92 -8.70
N VAL A 119 -27.90 5.93 -9.48
CA VAL A 119 -27.37 7.29 -9.33
C VAL A 119 -27.66 7.85 -7.95
N LYS A 120 -28.88 7.65 -7.44
CA LYS A 120 -29.26 8.10 -6.09
C LYS A 120 -28.45 7.38 -5.02
N GLU A 121 -28.36 6.05 -5.06
CA GLU A 121 -27.58 5.24 -4.11
C GLU A 121 -26.11 5.66 -4.06
N VAL A 122 -25.48 5.86 -5.23
CA VAL A 122 -24.07 6.27 -5.32
C VAL A 122 -23.91 7.72 -4.85
N ALA A 123 -24.82 8.62 -5.20
CA ALA A 123 -24.78 10.00 -4.75
C ALA A 123 -24.88 10.11 -3.21
N GLU A 124 -25.81 9.38 -2.58
CA GLU A 124 -25.94 9.29 -1.12
C GLU A 124 -24.66 8.74 -0.47
N THR A 125 -24.06 7.73 -1.10
CA THR A 125 -22.81 7.14 -0.64
C THR A 125 -21.66 8.14 -0.62
N LEU A 126 -21.58 8.99 -1.65
CA LEU A 126 -20.47 9.93 -1.85
C LEU A 126 -20.77 11.35 -1.35
N GLY A 127 -21.96 11.61 -0.79
CA GLY A 127 -22.38 12.94 -0.34
C GLY A 127 -22.56 13.94 -1.48
N LEU A 128 -23.09 13.47 -2.62
CA LEU A 128 -23.32 14.27 -3.83
C LEU A 128 -24.79 14.57 -4.09
N GLU A 129 -25.72 14.19 -3.19
CA GLU A 129 -27.17 14.28 -3.40
C GLU A 129 -27.62 15.71 -3.74
N GLY A 130 -27.12 16.69 -3.00
CA GLY A 130 -27.44 18.10 -3.20
C GLY A 130 -26.83 18.72 -4.46
N LEU A 131 -26.03 17.95 -5.21
CA LEU A 131 -25.31 18.43 -6.39
C LEU A 131 -25.76 17.80 -7.70
N LEU A 132 -26.72 16.84 -7.66
CA LEU A 132 -27.09 16.01 -8.83
C LEU A 132 -27.45 16.82 -10.06
N ASP A 133 -28.10 17.97 -9.92
CA ASP A 133 -28.53 18.84 -11.02
C ASP A 133 -27.48 19.89 -11.41
N ARG A 134 -26.39 20.01 -10.66
CA ARG A 134 -25.32 20.97 -10.97
C ARG A 134 -24.43 20.45 -12.10
N ARG A 135 -24.00 21.36 -12.99
CA ARG A 135 -23.04 21.03 -14.05
C ARG A 135 -21.65 20.76 -13.46
N ALA A 136 -20.98 19.70 -13.91
CA ALA A 136 -19.67 19.30 -13.41
C ALA A 136 -18.59 20.37 -13.62
N LYS A 137 -18.72 21.26 -14.62
CA LYS A 137 -17.78 22.37 -14.87
C LYS A 137 -17.62 23.30 -13.65
N SER A 138 -18.67 23.52 -12.87
CA SER A 138 -18.70 24.46 -11.73
C SER A 138 -18.28 23.88 -10.39
N LEU A 139 -17.79 22.64 -10.37
CA LEU A 139 -17.44 21.92 -9.14
C LEU A 139 -15.97 22.05 -8.79
N THR A 140 -15.64 21.83 -7.53
CA THR A 140 -14.27 21.76 -7.02
C THR A 140 -13.54 20.50 -7.49
N ALA A 141 -12.22 20.43 -7.38
CA ALA A 141 -11.43 19.30 -7.83
C ALA A 141 -11.79 17.99 -7.09
N ASP A 142 -12.00 18.08 -5.77
CA ASP A 142 -12.45 16.98 -4.92
C ASP A 142 -13.83 16.46 -5.33
N GLN A 143 -14.80 17.36 -5.57
CA GLN A 143 -16.15 16.98 -6.06
C GLN A 143 -16.08 16.28 -7.42
N LYS A 144 -15.20 16.74 -8.32
CA LYS A 144 -14.96 16.08 -9.62
C LYS A 144 -14.36 14.69 -9.45
N GLN A 145 -13.45 14.51 -8.49
CA GLN A 145 -12.88 13.20 -8.20
C GLN A 145 -13.92 12.24 -7.61
N LEU A 146 -14.83 12.73 -6.75
CA LEU A 146 -15.96 11.95 -6.26
C LEU A 146 -16.88 11.47 -7.37
N ILE A 147 -17.14 12.32 -8.39
CA ILE A 147 -17.91 11.91 -9.57
C ILE A 147 -17.17 10.83 -10.34
N SER A 148 -15.85 10.97 -10.56
CA SER A 148 -15.03 9.96 -11.24
C SER A 148 -15.09 8.61 -10.50
N LEU A 149 -14.99 8.62 -9.18
CA LEU A 149 -15.16 7.45 -8.33
C LEU A 149 -16.58 6.86 -8.46
N GLY A 150 -17.60 7.70 -8.38
CA GLY A 150 -19.01 7.28 -8.49
C GLY A 150 -19.35 6.64 -9.83
N ARG A 151 -18.74 7.08 -10.93
CA ARG A 151 -18.85 6.44 -12.25
C ARG A 151 -18.33 4.99 -12.25
N GLY A 152 -17.32 4.70 -11.43
CA GLY A 152 -16.86 3.31 -11.23
C GLY A 152 -17.81 2.49 -10.39
N LEU A 153 -18.36 3.10 -9.33
CA LEU A 153 -19.22 2.42 -8.35
C LEU A 153 -20.66 2.17 -8.80
N VAL A 154 -21.13 2.92 -9.81
CA VAL A 154 -22.53 2.81 -10.28
C VAL A 154 -22.85 1.47 -10.94
N ARG A 155 -21.81 0.71 -11.31
CA ARG A 155 -21.90 -0.57 -12.02
C ARG A 155 -21.74 -1.73 -11.06
N ASP A 156 -22.71 -2.64 -11.02
CA ASP A 156 -22.67 -3.87 -10.22
C ASP A 156 -22.06 -5.07 -10.97
N ASP A 157 -21.92 -4.95 -12.29
CA ASP A 157 -21.54 -6.04 -13.21
C ASP A 157 -20.04 -6.11 -13.49
N VAL A 158 -19.22 -5.28 -12.86
CA VAL A 158 -17.77 -5.20 -13.15
C VAL A 158 -16.99 -6.37 -12.54
N ALA A 159 -15.99 -6.85 -13.27
CA ALA A 159 -15.04 -7.85 -12.77
C ALA A 159 -14.22 -7.30 -11.59
N ALA A 160 -13.77 -6.05 -11.70
CA ALA A 160 -13.09 -5.32 -10.63
C ALA A 160 -13.20 -3.81 -10.81
N ILE A 161 -12.98 -3.06 -9.72
CA ILE A 161 -12.80 -1.61 -9.75
C ILE A 161 -11.33 -1.32 -9.47
N LEU A 162 -10.65 -0.77 -10.46
CA LEU A 162 -9.26 -0.38 -10.41
C LEU A 162 -9.16 1.11 -10.11
N MET A 163 -8.38 1.48 -9.10
CA MET A 163 -8.27 2.87 -8.64
C MET A 163 -6.80 3.28 -8.61
N ASP A 164 -6.42 4.20 -9.50
CA ASP A 164 -5.06 4.75 -9.56
C ASP A 164 -4.99 6.06 -8.78
N GLU A 165 -4.42 6.02 -7.58
CA GLU A 165 -4.27 7.17 -6.67
C GLU A 165 -5.55 8.03 -6.53
N PRO A 166 -6.73 7.43 -6.30
CA PRO A 166 -8.02 8.11 -6.48
C PRO A 166 -8.29 9.23 -5.48
N LEU A 167 -7.51 9.32 -4.39
CA LEU A 167 -7.75 10.28 -3.33
C LEU A 167 -6.64 11.36 -3.22
N THR A 168 -5.69 11.41 -4.16
CA THR A 168 -4.52 12.32 -4.08
C THR A 168 -4.91 13.80 -3.97
N VAL A 169 -5.94 14.22 -4.69
CA VAL A 169 -6.40 15.64 -4.72
C VAL A 169 -7.47 15.97 -3.66
N ILE A 170 -7.77 15.03 -2.76
CA ILE A 170 -8.88 15.14 -1.80
C ILE A 170 -8.34 15.57 -0.43
N ASP A 171 -9.12 16.37 0.29
CA ASP A 171 -8.86 16.80 1.67
C ASP A 171 -8.66 15.60 2.62
N PRO A 172 -7.73 15.66 3.60
CA PRO A 172 -7.43 14.55 4.52
C PRO A 172 -8.64 13.99 5.28
N ASP A 173 -9.53 14.85 5.78
CA ASP A 173 -10.72 14.40 6.52
C ASP A 173 -11.70 13.67 5.60
N LEU A 174 -11.85 14.16 4.38
CA LEU A 174 -12.68 13.52 3.36
C LEU A 174 -12.05 12.21 2.88
N LYS A 175 -10.70 12.13 2.73
CA LYS A 175 -9.99 10.88 2.43
C LYS A 175 -10.32 9.78 3.43
N PHE A 176 -10.28 10.09 4.74
CA PHE A 176 -10.58 9.12 5.79
C PHE A 176 -12.02 8.59 5.68
N ARG A 177 -13.00 9.49 5.52
CA ARG A 177 -14.42 9.13 5.34
C ARG A 177 -14.65 8.26 4.10
N LEU A 178 -14.03 8.63 2.97
CA LEU A 178 -14.17 7.90 1.72
C LEU A 178 -13.57 6.49 1.79
N ARG A 179 -12.37 6.33 2.36
CA ARG A 179 -11.80 5.00 2.55
C ARG A 179 -12.70 4.10 3.39
N ARG A 180 -13.29 4.63 4.46
CA ARG A 180 -14.27 3.90 5.27
C ARG A 180 -15.49 3.52 4.42
N LYS A 181 -16.01 4.45 3.62
CA LYS A 181 -17.17 4.23 2.76
C LYS A 181 -16.89 3.19 1.66
N LEU A 182 -15.70 3.20 1.06
CA LEU A 182 -15.28 2.18 0.11
C LEU A 182 -15.21 0.77 0.73
N LYS A 183 -14.83 0.66 2.00
CA LYS A 183 -14.90 -0.62 2.73
C LYS A 183 -16.34 -1.08 2.90
N GLU A 184 -17.23 -0.21 3.36
CA GLU A 184 -18.67 -0.51 3.51
C GLU A 184 -19.27 -0.96 2.17
N ILE A 185 -18.93 -0.29 1.06
CA ILE A 185 -19.36 -0.68 -0.29
C ILE A 185 -18.85 -2.08 -0.66
N ASN A 186 -17.56 -2.35 -0.43
CA ASN A 186 -17.00 -3.67 -0.70
C ASN A 186 -17.67 -4.76 0.14
N GLU A 187 -17.89 -4.52 1.42
CA GLU A 187 -18.57 -5.47 2.32
C GLU A 187 -20.01 -5.78 1.87
N PHE A 188 -20.71 -4.78 1.33
CA PHE A 188 -22.08 -4.93 0.86
C PHE A 188 -22.18 -5.59 -0.52
N TYR A 189 -21.43 -5.06 -1.51
CA TYR A 189 -21.52 -5.52 -2.91
C TYR A 189 -20.52 -6.64 -3.25
N LYS A 190 -19.59 -6.97 -2.33
CA LYS A 190 -18.51 -7.94 -2.56
C LYS A 190 -17.67 -7.64 -3.80
N SER A 191 -17.49 -6.35 -4.11
CA SER A 191 -16.72 -5.89 -5.27
C SER A 191 -15.23 -6.10 -5.07
N THR A 192 -14.53 -6.63 -6.06
CA THR A 192 -13.06 -6.65 -6.05
C THR A 192 -12.54 -5.23 -6.25
N LEU A 193 -11.85 -4.70 -5.24
CA LEU A 193 -11.28 -3.35 -5.25
C LEU A 193 -9.76 -3.43 -5.25
N ILE A 194 -9.11 -2.83 -6.26
CA ILE A 194 -7.66 -2.73 -6.35
C ILE A 194 -7.27 -1.25 -6.30
N TYR A 195 -6.60 -0.87 -5.23
CA TYR A 195 -6.26 0.51 -4.89
C TYR A 195 -4.76 0.72 -5.03
N VAL A 196 -4.34 1.49 -6.02
CA VAL A 196 -2.94 1.90 -6.19
C VAL A 196 -2.71 3.20 -5.43
N THR A 197 -1.65 3.24 -4.62
CA THR A 197 -1.25 4.43 -3.87
C THR A 197 0.26 4.42 -3.56
N HIS A 198 0.81 5.59 -3.28
CA HIS A 198 2.13 5.74 -2.68
C HIS A 198 2.03 6.06 -1.17
N ASP A 199 0.84 6.28 -0.64
CA ASP A 199 0.60 6.54 0.79
C ASP A 199 0.38 5.23 1.55
N GLN A 200 1.34 4.89 2.42
CA GLN A 200 1.27 3.71 3.27
C GLN A 200 0.05 3.70 4.20
N ASN A 201 -0.39 4.87 4.72
CA ASN A 201 -1.54 4.93 5.60
C ASN A 201 -2.84 4.59 4.86
N GLU A 202 -2.93 4.99 3.59
CA GLU A 202 -4.06 4.60 2.74
C GLU A 202 -4.07 3.09 2.53
N ALA A 203 -2.96 2.50 2.09
CA ALA A 203 -2.85 1.06 1.86
C ALA A 203 -3.11 0.24 3.12
N MET A 204 -2.42 0.56 4.23
CA MET A 204 -2.49 -0.15 5.52
C MET A 204 -3.89 -0.10 6.16
N THR A 205 -4.64 0.97 5.92
CA THR A 205 -5.98 1.12 6.50
C THR A 205 -7.10 0.62 5.60
N PHE A 206 -6.87 0.48 4.29
CA PHE A 206 -7.87 0.06 3.31
C PHE A 206 -7.84 -1.44 3.02
N ALA A 207 -6.67 -1.97 2.71
CA ALA A 207 -6.53 -3.29 2.09
C ALA A 207 -6.57 -4.46 3.09
N GLU A 208 -7.02 -5.62 2.60
CA GLU A 208 -6.85 -6.93 3.26
C GLU A 208 -5.46 -7.48 3.01
N ASP A 209 -5.01 -7.39 1.74
CA ASP A 209 -3.65 -7.75 1.33
C ASP A 209 -3.04 -6.58 0.53
N ILE A 210 -1.76 -6.34 0.76
CA ILE A 210 -0.99 -5.28 0.10
C ILE A 210 0.12 -5.92 -0.72
N VAL A 211 0.24 -5.49 -1.97
CA VAL A 211 1.38 -5.78 -2.85
C VAL A 211 2.35 -4.62 -2.76
N VAL A 212 3.52 -4.85 -2.21
CA VAL A 212 4.59 -3.85 -2.16
C VAL A 212 5.48 -4.00 -3.38
N MET A 213 5.66 -2.90 -4.11
CA MET A 213 6.47 -2.85 -5.32
C MET A 213 7.66 -1.91 -5.17
N ASP A 214 8.80 -2.30 -5.75
CA ASP A 214 9.97 -1.46 -5.95
C ASP A 214 10.60 -1.75 -7.31
N ARG A 215 10.95 -0.71 -8.07
CA ARG A 215 11.68 -0.79 -9.34
C ARG A 215 11.17 -1.87 -10.30
N GLY A 216 9.87 -1.91 -10.52
CA GLY A 216 9.22 -2.90 -11.39
C GLY A 216 8.97 -4.26 -10.75
N ARG A 217 9.46 -4.53 -9.55
CA ARG A 217 9.36 -5.82 -8.86
C ARG A 217 8.28 -5.82 -7.79
N VAL A 218 7.60 -6.95 -7.65
CA VAL A 218 6.82 -7.26 -6.45
C VAL A 218 7.79 -7.76 -5.39
N VAL A 219 7.95 -6.98 -4.31
CA VAL A 219 8.93 -7.26 -3.25
C VAL A 219 8.31 -8.11 -2.14
N GLN A 220 7.07 -7.80 -1.74
CA GLN A 220 6.35 -8.56 -0.73
C GLN A 220 4.85 -8.43 -0.94
N ILE A 221 4.13 -9.51 -0.62
CA ILE A 221 2.67 -9.54 -0.55
C ILE A 221 2.30 -10.02 0.84
N GLY A 222 1.34 -9.35 1.48
CA GLY A 222 0.89 -9.78 2.79
C GLY A 222 -0.12 -8.83 3.42
N LYS A 223 -0.62 -9.23 4.57
CA LYS A 223 -1.52 -8.41 5.37
C LYS A 223 -0.78 -7.21 5.94
N PRO A 224 -1.48 -6.09 6.21
CA PRO A 224 -0.87 -4.91 6.83
C PRO A 224 0.01 -5.22 8.03
N LYS A 225 -0.47 -6.08 8.95
CA LYS A 225 0.28 -6.50 10.14
C LYS A 225 1.58 -7.22 9.80
N GLU A 226 1.56 -8.14 8.83
CA GLU A 226 2.74 -8.91 8.40
C GLU A 226 3.81 -8.01 7.81
N LEU A 227 3.42 -7.10 6.91
CA LEU A 227 4.33 -6.13 6.29
C LEU A 227 4.98 -5.21 7.33
N PHE A 228 4.25 -4.86 8.39
CA PHE A 228 4.76 -4.00 9.45
C PHE A 228 5.66 -4.77 10.42
N GLU A 229 5.22 -5.93 10.91
CA GLU A 229 5.95 -6.67 11.96
C GLU A 229 7.13 -7.49 11.40
N ARG A 230 6.99 -8.06 10.19
CA ARG A 230 7.98 -8.95 9.55
C ARG A 230 8.19 -8.59 8.09
N PRO A 231 8.77 -7.41 7.81
CA PRO A 231 9.13 -7.03 6.44
C PRO A 231 10.15 -8.00 5.85
N SER A 232 9.86 -8.53 4.64
CA SER A 232 10.70 -9.54 3.99
C SER A 232 12.03 -9.01 3.50
N THR A 233 12.14 -7.69 3.36
CA THR A 233 13.39 -7.02 2.96
C THR A 233 13.61 -5.76 3.78
N THR A 234 14.85 -5.30 3.83
CA THR A 234 15.20 -4.01 4.45
C THR A 234 14.47 -2.85 3.77
N PHE A 235 14.24 -2.94 2.45
CA PHE A 235 13.44 -1.96 1.72
C PHE A 235 12.02 -1.85 2.31
N VAL A 236 11.31 -2.97 2.48
CA VAL A 236 9.95 -2.96 3.07
C VAL A 236 9.99 -2.46 4.52
N GLY A 237 11.02 -2.83 5.28
CA GLY A 237 11.25 -2.32 6.63
C GLY A 237 11.41 -0.81 6.69
N TYR A 238 12.13 -0.23 5.72
CA TYR A 238 12.32 1.21 5.58
C TYR A 238 11.08 1.91 5.04
N PHE A 239 10.45 1.36 4.02
CA PHE A 239 9.34 1.99 3.29
C PHE A 239 8.03 2.01 4.09
N ILE A 240 7.75 0.95 4.88
CA ILE A 240 6.55 0.85 5.71
C ILE A 240 6.88 1.28 7.14
N GLY A 241 6.04 2.14 7.70
CA GLY A 241 6.18 2.68 9.05
C GLY A 241 6.75 4.11 9.06
N ALA A 242 6.25 4.92 10.00
CA ALA A 242 6.73 6.28 10.25
C ALA A 242 6.94 6.49 11.76
N PRO A 243 8.21 6.55 12.21
CA PRO A 243 9.45 6.48 11.44
C PRO A 243 9.70 5.10 10.82
N ALA A 244 10.63 5.05 9.85
CA ALA A 244 11.13 3.82 9.27
C ALA A 244 11.71 2.87 10.34
N MET A 245 11.81 1.58 10.03
CA MET A 245 12.48 0.60 10.89
C MET A 245 13.93 1.02 11.15
N ASN A 246 14.38 0.93 12.41
CA ASN A 246 15.78 1.10 12.71
C ASN A 246 16.55 -0.09 12.15
N MET A 247 17.64 0.17 11.42
CA MET A 247 18.52 -0.83 10.82
C MET A 247 19.95 -0.62 11.30
N PHE A 248 20.60 -1.69 11.75
CA PHE A 248 21.96 -1.68 12.26
C PHE A 248 22.79 -2.71 11.51
N GLU A 249 23.99 -2.32 11.07
CA GLU A 249 24.99 -3.28 10.61
C GLU A 249 25.34 -4.21 11.79
N ALA A 250 25.31 -5.52 11.54
CA ALA A 250 25.49 -6.53 12.56
C ALA A 250 26.38 -7.66 12.09
N ARG A 251 26.83 -8.50 13.02
CA ARG A 251 27.56 -9.75 12.72
C ARG A 251 26.93 -10.89 13.53
N VAL A 252 26.91 -12.09 12.98
CA VAL A 252 26.45 -13.28 13.69
C VAL A 252 27.52 -13.71 14.67
N THR A 253 27.20 -13.86 15.95
CA THR A 253 28.10 -14.32 17.02
C THR A 253 27.65 -15.62 17.67
N GLY A 254 26.44 -16.10 17.36
CA GLY A 254 25.91 -17.34 17.88
C GLY A 254 24.70 -17.84 17.07
N LYS A 255 24.16 -18.98 17.45
CA LYS A 255 23.05 -19.63 16.73
C LYS A 255 21.84 -18.70 16.52
N ASN A 256 21.55 -17.85 17.50
CA ASN A 256 20.46 -16.89 17.49
C ASN A 256 20.88 -15.54 18.09
N ILE A 257 22.17 -15.19 17.93
CA ILE A 257 22.75 -13.98 18.49
C ILE A 257 23.44 -13.20 17.39
N VAL A 258 23.16 -11.89 17.35
CA VAL A 258 23.84 -10.92 16.50
C VAL A 258 24.49 -9.84 17.36
N ALA A 259 25.64 -9.35 16.97
CA ALA A 259 26.31 -8.20 17.59
C ALA A 259 26.19 -6.96 16.74
N VAL A 260 25.78 -5.85 17.36
CA VAL A 260 25.81 -4.49 16.81
C VAL A 260 26.90 -3.73 17.56
N GLY A 261 28.03 -3.47 16.90
CA GLY A 261 29.25 -3.04 17.60
C GLY A 261 29.67 -4.08 18.65
N ASP A 262 29.78 -3.65 19.91
CA ASP A 262 30.17 -4.51 21.04
C ASP A 262 28.98 -5.06 21.85
N VAL A 263 27.75 -4.83 21.39
CA VAL A 263 26.54 -5.25 22.10
C VAL A 263 25.87 -6.42 21.39
N GLU A 264 25.67 -7.52 22.12
CA GLU A 264 24.98 -8.71 21.62
C GLU A 264 23.47 -8.64 21.86
N PHE A 265 22.73 -9.05 20.84
CA PHE A 265 21.27 -9.16 20.85
C PHE A 265 20.87 -10.59 20.51
N ALA A 266 20.14 -11.20 21.41
CA ALA A 266 19.45 -12.47 21.13
C ALA A 266 18.22 -12.22 20.26
N THR A 267 17.95 -13.13 19.34
CA THR A 267 16.82 -13.10 18.41
C THR A 267 16.12 -14.47 18.43
N GLU A 268 14.91 -14.56 17.88
CA GLU A 268 14.23 -15.86 17.69
C GLU A 268 14.68 -16.59 16.42
N THR A 269 15.46 -15.93 15.56
CA THR A 269 15.89 -16.47 14.27
C THR A 269 17.09 -17.41 14.42
N ASP A 270 17.03 -18.59 13.79
CA ASP A 270 18.18 -19.52 13.69
C ASP A 270 19.14 -19.06 12.59
N LEU A 271 20.28 -18.55 12.98
CA LEU A 271 21.31 -17.99 12.11
C LEU A 271 22.39 -18.99 11.69
N SER A 272 22.29 -20.25 12.11
CA SER A 272 23.34 -21.26 11.89
C SER A 272 23.63 -21.56 10.41
N LYS A 273 22.71 -21.23 9.53
CA LYS A 273 22.84 -21.42 8.06
C LYS A 273 23.12 -20.14 7.28
N THR A 274 23.28 -19.00 7.98
CA THR A 274 23.54 -17.72 7.33
C THR A 274 24.98 -17.68 6.87
N GLY A 275 25.22 -17.69 5.55
CA GLY A 275 26.53 -17.78 4.92
C GLY A 275 27.11 -16.44 4.42
N THR A 276 26.48 -15.30 4.76
CA THR A 276 26.92 -13.97 4.32
C THR A 276 27.45 -13.14 5.49
N GLU A 277 28.37 -12.21 5.20
CA GLU A 277 28.86 -11.20 6.16
C GLU A 277 27.96 -9.94 6.19
N ASN A 278 27.11 -9.74 5.17
CA ASN A 278 26.20 -8.59 5.09
C ASN A 278 24.92 -8.85 5.92
N ILE A 279 25.05 -8.69 7.22
CA ILE A 279 23.97 -8.91 8.18
C ILE A 279 23.49 -7.58 8.75
N LYS A 280 22.18 -7.41 8.83
CA LYS A 280 21.54 -6.27 9.49
C LYS A 280 20.55 -6.72 10.56
N LEU A 281 20.52 -6.00 11.66
CA LEU A 281 19.49 -6.13 12.69
C LEU A 281 18.47 -5.01 12.49
N GLY A 282 17.21 -5.37 12.29
CA GLY A 282 16.08 -4.44 12.16
C GLY A 282 15.14 -4.49 13.38
N ILE A 283 14.69 -3.32 13.84
CA ILE A 283 13.64 -3.23 14.85
C ILE A 283 12.79 -1.97 14.67
N ARG A 284 11.47 -2.10 14.81
CA ARG A 284 10.54 -0.98 14.75
C ARG A 284 10.68 -0.07 15.97
N SER A 285 10.52 1.22 15.74
CA SER A 285 10.55 2.23 16.82
C SER A 285 9.50 2.01 17.90
N GLU A 286 8.36 1.42 17.53
CA GLU A 286 7.25 1.06 18.40
C GLU A 286 7.54 -0.11 19.34
N PHE A 287 8.51 -0.95 18.99
CA PHE A 287 8.84 -2.18 19.75
C PHE A 287 10.05 -2.00 20.66
N ILE A 288 10.78 -0.90 20.52
CA ILE A 288 11.90 -0.59 21.42
C ILE A 288 11.37 -0.10 22.76
N GLU A 289 11.85 -0.68 23.84
CA GLU A 289 11.45 -0.33 25.21
C GLU A 289 12.51 0.57 25.86
N LEU A 290 12.08 1.68 26.46
CA LEU A 290 12.95 2.51 27.28
C LEU A 290 13.18 1.84 28.64
N ALA A 291 14.44 1.64 29.05
CA ALA A 291 14.81 1.02 30.31
C ALA A 291 15.67 1.97 31.16
N THR A 292 15.52 1.91 32.48
CA THR A 292 16.26 2.74 33.42
C THR A 292 17.65 2.17 33.78
N LYS A 293 17.86 0.88 33.50
CA LYS A 293 19.13 0.16 33.78
C LYS A 293 19.44 -0.85 32.69
N LYS A 294 20.69 -1.31 32.65
CA LYS A 294 21.13 -2.38 31.75
C LYS A 294 20.30 -3.66 32.00
N THR A 295 19.74 -4.21 30.93
CA THR A 295 19.02 -5.49 30.91
C THR A 295 19.55 -6.33 29.75
N LYS A 296 19.12 -7.60 29.64
CA LYS A 296 19.39 -8.43 28.46
C LYS A 296 18.82 -7.74 27.21
N ASN A 297 19.52 -7.81 26.09
CA ASN A 297 19.15 -7.16 24.83
C ASN A 297 18.96 -5.64 24.94
N ALA A 298 19.78 -4.96 25.76
CA ALA A 298 19.71 -3.54 25.90
C ALA A 298 21.03 -2.85 25.51
N ILE A 299 20.90 -1.75 24.78
CA ILE A 299 22.01 -0.91 24.36
C ILE A 299 21.93 0.45 25.05
N GLN A 300 23.08 0.97 25.49
CA GLN A 300 23.15 2.31 26.06
C GLN A 300 23.18 3.35 24.93
N VAL A 301 22.41 4.40 25.08
CA VAL A 301 22.28 5.47 24.09
C VAL A 301 22.38 6.84 24.74
N ASP A 302 22.78 7.84 23.98
CA ASP A 302 22.69 9.25 24.33
C ASP A 302 21.46 9.85 23.65
N ILE A 303 20.50 10.35 24.46
CA ILE A 303 19.28 10.99 23.97
C ILE A 303 19.64 12.38 23.45
N GLN A 304 19.31 12.61 22.18
CA GLN A 304 19.59 13.88 21.50
C GLN A 304 18.38 14.82 21.53
N ARG A 305 17.18 14.25 21.31
CA ARG A 305 15.96 15.03 21.17
C ARG A 305 14.73 14.20 21.53
N VAL A 306 13.74 14.86 22.10
CA VAL A 306 12.42 14.30 22.39
C VAL A 306 11.37 15.24 21.79
N ASP A 307 10.60 14.75 20.84
CA ASP A 307 9.51 15.48 20.19
C ASP A 307 8.16 14.94 20.70
N ASP A 308 7.32 15.81 21.28
CA ASP A 308 5.97 15.44 21.74
C ASP A 308 4.97 15.59 20.58
N PHE A 309 4.37 14.48 20.13
CA PHE A 309 3.34 14.43 19.10
C PHE A 309 1.91 14.42 19.67
N GLY A 310 1.75 14.66 20.99
CA GLY A 310 0.46 14.71 21.66
C GLY A 310 -0.04 13.33 22.14
N ASN A 311 0.07 12.29 21.32
CA ASN A 311 -0.32 10.91 21.64
C ASN A 311 0.88 9.99 21.95
N PHE A 312 2.08 10.36 21.52
CA PHE A 312 3.34 9.69 21.82
C PHE A 312 4.50 10.70 21.80
N GLN A 313 5.65 10.27 22.32
CA GLN A 313 6.92 10.99 22.19
C GLN A 313 7.81 10.24 21.22
N LEU A 314 8.45 10.97 20.29
CA LEU A 314 9.49 10.43 19.42
C LEU A 314 10.85 10.80 20.00
N VAL A 315 11.55 9.79 20.50
CA VAL A 315 12.90 9.93 21.03
C VAL A 315 13.90 9.66 19.91
N SER A 316 14.76 10.63 19.64
CA SER A 316 15.94 10.48 18.79
C SER A 316 17.16 10.32 19.68
N ALA A 317 17.87 9.22 19.52
CA ALA A 317 19.04 8.86 20.32
C ALA A 317 20.17 8.35 19.43
N HIS A 318 21.39 8.31 19.95
CA HIS A 318 22.57 7.78 19.27
C HIS A 318 23.33 6.78 20.14
N THR A 319 23.93 5.78 19.48
CA THR A 319 24.95 4.92 20.09
C THR A 319 26.07 4.72 19.07
N GLY A 320 27.25 5.23 19.37
CA GLY A 320 28.33 5.34 18.39
C GLY A 320 27.87 6.13 17.16
N GLN A 321 27.98 5.51 15.98
CA GLN A 321 27.52 6.12 14.70
C GLN A 321 26.04 5.83 14.38
N ASN A 322 25.37 5.00 15.17
CA ASN A 322 24.00 4.58 14.88
C ASN A 322 22.99 5.56 15.47
N ALA A 323 22.14 6.13 14.61
CA ALA A 323 20.96 6.88 15.01
C ALA A 323 19.78 5.92 15.27
N ILE A 324 19.06 6.13 16.37
CA ILE A 324 17.93 5.29 16.78
C ILE A 324 16.74 6.18 17.04
N LYS A 325 15.57 5.79 16.49
CA LYS A 325 14.28 6.42 16.76
C LYS A 325 13.39 5.48 17.55
N VAL A 326 12.83 5.97 18.64
CA VAL A 326 11.95 5.19 19.52
C VAL A 326 10.66 5.94 19.73
N LYS A 327 9.52 5.26 19.54
CA LYS A 327 8.21 5.76 19.95
C LYS A 327 7.93 5.35 21.39
N VAL A 328 7.81 6.35 22.26
CA VAL A 328 7.53 6.15 23.69
C VAL A 328 6.12 6.67 24.00
N LYS A 329 5.38 5.97 24.82
CA LYS A 329 4.07 6.46 25.28
C LYS A 329 4.24 7.78 26.01
N ARG A 330 3.30 8.72 25.85
CA ARG A 330 3.40 10.08 26.37
C ARG A 330 3.57 10.12 27.90
N GLU A 331 2.99 9.15 28.60
CA GLU A 331 3.02 9.07 30.06
C GLU A 331 4.38 8.61 30.62
N ILE A 332 5.26 8.09 29.77
CA ILE A 332 6.59 7.63 30.18
C ILE A 332 7.55 8.82 30.16
N ALA A 333 8.13 9.10 31.32
CA ALA A 333 9.18 10.12 31.42
C ALA A 333 10.44 9.65 30.70
N VAL A 334 10.92 10.43 29.75
CA VAL A 334 12.17 10.18 29.03
C VAL A 334 13.30 10.88 29.81
N PRO A 335 14.34 10.16 30.24
CA PRO A 335 15.46 10.77 30.96
C PRO A 335 16.27 11.67 30.01
N GLY A 336 16.80 12.77 30.54
CA GLY A 336 17.79 13.57 29.81
C GLY A 336 19.17 12.88 29.81
N GLY A 337 19.85 12.89 28.65
CA GLY A 337 21.18 12.33 28.51
C GLY A 337 21.20 10.84 28.23
N LYS A 338 21.84 10.03 29.09
CA LYS A 338 22.01 8.58 28.84
C LYS A 338 20.78 7.77 29.24
N ALA A 339 20.41 6.81 28.38
CA ALA A 339 19.33 5.85 28.61
C ALA A 339 19.71 4.46 28.12
N TRP A 340 18.91 3.46 28.48
CA TRP A 340 19.00 2.12 27.93
C TRP A 340 17.79 1.84 27.04
N LEU A 341 18.04 1.29 25.86
CA LEU A 341 17.00 0.84 24.94
C LEU A 341 17.04 -0.67 24.85
N LYS A 342 15.96 -1.31 25.25
CA LYS A 342 15.82 -2.76 25.19
C LYS A 342 15.12 -3.17 23.89
N PHE A 343 15.69 -4.17 23.21
CA PHE A 343 15.16 -4.76 21.98
C PHE A 343 14.57 -6.15 22.32
N PRO A 344 13.23 -6.30 22.39
CA PRO A 344 12.63 -7.60 22.64
C PRO A 344 13.03 -8.62 21.56
N GLU A 345 13.44 -9.83 21.96
CA GLU A 345 13.95 -10.88 21.07
C GLU A 345 12.97 -11.19 19.93
N SER A 346 11.67 -11.30 20.25
CA SER A 346 10.59 -11.60 19.31
C SER A 346 10.28 -10.47 18.31
N ARG A 347 10.87 -9.28 18.52
CA ARG A 347 10.66 -8.09 17.66
C ARG A 347 11.90 -7.72 16.86
N CYS A 348 12.98 -8.44 17.04
CA CYS A 348 14.20 -8.32 16.26
C CYS A 348 14.05 -9.07 14.94
N CYS A 349 14.28 -8.38 13.82
CA CYS A 349 14.35 -8.95 12.48
C CYS A 349 15.82 -9.02 12.05
N VAL A 350 16.27 -10.16 11.58
CA VAL A 350 17.66 -10.28 11.05
C VAL A 350 17.58 -10.43 9.55
N TYR A 351 18.36 -9.63 8.85
CA TYR A 351 18.46 -9.62 7.40
C TYR A 351 19.83 -10.09 6.97
N ALA A 352 19.87 -10.95 5.97
CA ALA A 352 21.06 -11.39 5.26
C ALA A 352 20.93 -10.96 3.79
N ASP A 353 21.89 -10.22 3.27
CA ASP A 353 21.83 -9.65 1.92
C ASP A 353 20.48 -8.97 1.61
N GLU A 354 20.08 -8.07 2.51
CA GLU A 354 18.83 -7.28 2.46
C GLU A 354 17.52 -8.09 2.61
N THR A 355 17.60 -9.44 2.78
CA THR A 355 16.43 -10.33 2.88
C THR A 355 16.29 -10.89 4.30
N LEU A 356 15.06 -10.94 4.81
CA LEU A 356 14.74 -11.49 6.13
C LEU A 356 15.10 -12.99 6.19
N VAL A 357 15.84 -13.37 7.24
CA VAL A 357 16.24 -14.76 7.52
C VAL A 357 15.12 -15.54 8.21
#